data_5d09b43bf496a3e5ee080f42d0e8e97b
#
_entry.id   5d09b43bf496a3e5ee080f42d0e8e97b
#
_cell.length_a   1.000
_cell.length_b   1.000
_cell.length_c   1.000
_cell.angle_alpha   90.00
_cell.angle_beta   90.00
_cell.angle_gamma   90.00
#
_symmetry.space_group_name_H-M   'P 1'
#
loop_
_entity.id
_entity.type
_entity.pdbx_description
1 polymer ?
#
loop_
_entity_poly.entity_id
_entity_poly.type
_entity_poly.pdbx_seq_one_letter_code
_entity_poly.pdbx_strand_id
1 'polypeptide(L)'
;MRFALGLALVLAFLTAGCGGGGGDRLSQEDFRQQANAICEKYDKKIQDLGSPQSPADIPAFVEKGIPLIRQGVAELRALKPPAEVQEDYDRMLDETEKAIPAAQKIADAAKKNDAAAVQEAIKEGQQSDDTSDALATKLKLDRCAAD
;
A
#
# COMPACT_ATOMS: atom_id res chain seq x y z
N MET A 1 -40.81 -39.68 45.02
CA MET A 1 -41.84 -39.55 43.95
C MET A 1 -41.97 -38.11 43.58
N ARG A 2 -41.85 -37.82 42.31
CA ARG A 2 -42.16 -36.65 41.48
C ARG A 2 -40.92 -36.10 40.76
N PHE A 3 -40.81 -36.56 39.52
CA PHE A 3 -39.94 -36.05 38.46
C PHE A 3 -40.46 -34.69 38.03
N ALA A 4 -39.58 -33.70 37.96
CA ALA A 4 -39.82 -32.45 37.25
C ALA A 4 -38.81 -32.34 36.10
N LEU A 5 -39.30 -32.53 34.86
CA LEU A 5 -38.59 -32.29 33.61
C LEU A 5 -38.34 -30.79 33.46
N GLY A 6 -37.08 -30.37 33.48
CA GLY A 6 -36.68 -29.04 33.09
C GLY A 6 -36.32 -29.00 31.58
N LEU A 7 -37.22 -28.43 30.80
CA LEU A 7 -37.07 -28.21 29.36
C LEU A 7 -36.09 -27.05 29.12
N ALA A 8 -34.83 -27.36 28.76
CA ALA A 8 -33.86 -26.37 28.39
C ALA A 8 -34.16 -25.87 26.96
N LEU A 9 -34.66 -24.64 26.87
CA LEU A 9 -34.88 -23.92 25.61
C LEU A 9 -33.53 -23.41 25.08
N VAL A 10 -32.97 -24.13 24.08
CA VAL A 10 -31.81 -23.66 23.35
C VAL A 10 -32.25 -22.58 22.36
N LEU A 11 -32.02 -21.29 22.71
CA LEU A 11 -32.13 -20.20 21.76
C LEU A 11 -30.98 -20.27 20.82
N ALA A 12 -31.20 -20.80 19.61
CA ALA A 12 -30.31 -20.65 18.48
C ALA A 12 -30.35 -19.19 17.98
N PHE A 13 -29.31 -18.43 18.30
CA PHE A 13 -29.07 -17.14 17.66
C PHE A 13 -28.66 -17.38 16.22
N LEU A 14 -29.63 -17.31 15.32
CA LEU A 14 -29.38 -17.18 13.89
C LEU A 14 -28.89 -15.75 13.65
N THR A 15 -27.57 -15.55 13.68
CA THR A 15 -26.98 -14.34 13.12
C THR A 15 -27.11 -14.43 11.61
N ALA A 16 -28.18 -13.84 11.09
CA ALA A 16 -28.31 -13.58 9.67
C ALA A 16 -27.27 -12.52 9.30
N GLY A 17 -26.06 -12.96 9.02
CA GLY A 17 -25.04 -12.17 8.33
C GLY A 17 -25.48 -11.99 6.89
N CYS A 18 -26.26 -10.95 6.58
CA CYS A 18 -26.41 -10.45 5.22
C CYS A 18 -25.09 -9.81 4.77
N GLY A 19 -24.14 -10.63 4.35
CA GLY A 19 -22.99 -10.22 3.57
C GLY A 19 -23.32 -10.45 2.10
N GLY A 20 -23.67 -9.36 1.40
CA GLY A 20 -23.96 -9.39 -0.03
C GLY A 20 -22.76 -9.84 -0.87
N GLY A 21 -23.03 -10.69 -1.79
CA GLY A 21 -22.43 -11.09 -3.02
C GLY A 21 -20.96 -10.91 -3.34
N GLY A 22 -20.27 -12.01 -3.63
CA GLY A 22 -18.96 -12.05 -4.28
C GLY A 22 -17.89 -12.63 -3.37
N GLY A 23 -17.66 -13.93 -3.45
CA GLY A 23 -16.71 -14.66 -2.63
C GLY A 23 -15.33 -14.01 -2.56
N ASP A 24 -14.74 -14.01 -1.38
CA ASP A 24 -13.36 -13.66 -1.04
C ASP A 24 -12.92 -12.18 -1.17
N ARG A 25 -13.77 -11.23 -1.55
CA ARG A 25 -13.40 -9.81 -1.60
C ARG A 25 -13.67 -9.13 -0.26
N LEU A 26 -12.77 -8.21 0.09
CA LEU A 26 -12.90 -7.38 1.29
C LEU A 26 -14.08 -6.40 1.14
N SER A 27 -14.68 -6.02 2.29
CA SER A 27 -15.53 -4.84 2.31
C SER A 27 -14.71 -3.57 2.03
N GLN A 28 -15.35 -2.46 1.66
CA GLN A 28 -14.63 -1.19 1.45
C GLN A 28 -13.88 -0.73 2.72
N GLU A 29 -14.47 -0.94 3.88
CA GLU A 29 -13.87 -0.53 5.16
C GLU A 29 -12.66 -1.40 5.49
N ASP A 30 -12.81 -2.73 5.44
CA ASP A 30 -11.71 -3.67 5.70
C ASP A 30 -10.56 -3.48 4.71
N PHE A 31 -10.89 -3.25 3.43
CA PHE A 31 -9.89 -2.96 2.42
C PHE A 31 -9.07 -1.72 2.76
N ARG A 32 -9.72 -0.59 3.06
CA ARG A 32 -9.03 0.65 3.44
C ARG A 32 -8.19 0.48 4.68
N GLN A 33 -8.73 -0.18 5.70
CA GLN A 33 -8.01 -0.42 6.94
C GLN A 33 -6.75 -1.24 6.71
N GLN A 34 -6.86 -2.35 5.95
CA GLN A 34 -5.72 -3.23 5.69
C GLN A 34 -4.69 -2.56 4.78
N ALA A 35 -5.11 -1.90 3.71
CA ALA A 35 -4.21 -1.20 2.80
C ALA A 35 -3.45 -0.07 3.51
N ASN A 36 -4.15 0.79 4.27
CA ASN A 36 -3.51 1.85 5.05
C ASN A 36 -2.51 1.29 6.09
N ALA A 37 -2.83 0.19 6.75
CA ALA A 37 -1.92 -0.44 7.70
C ALA A 37 -0.64 -0.99 7.02
N ILE A 38 -0.76 -1.52 5.80
CA ILE A 38 0.40 -1.95 5.00
C ILE A 38 1.25 -0.74 4.61
N CYS A 39 0.65 0.33 4.09
CA CYS A 39 1.40 1.54 3.72
C CYS A 39 2.13 2.13 4.93
N GLU A 40 1.45 2.33 6.06
CA GLU A 40 2.08 2.82 7.29
C GLU A 40 3.25 1.94 7.77
N LYS A 41 3.11 0.63 7.67
CA LYS A 41 4.18 -0.32 8.02
C LYS A 41 5.43 -0.11 7.16
N TYR A 42 5.27 0.12 5.85
CA TYR A 42 6.40 0.28 4.95
C TYR A 42 6.97 1.70 4.99
N ASP A 43 6.13 2.72 5.16
CA ASP A 43 6.58 4.09 5.42
C ASP A 43 7.49 4.14 6.64
N LYS A 44 7.08 3.52 7.73
CA LYS A 44 7.91 3.44 8.93
C LYS A 44 9.25 2.75 8.67
N LYS A 45 9.27 1.64 7.92
CA LYS A 45 10.52 0.97 7.57
C LYS A 45 11.44 1.85 6.72
N ILE A 46 10.87 2.66 5.80
CA ILE A 46 11.62 3.60 4.98
C ILE A 46 12.15 4.74 5.84
N GLN A 47 11.33 5.29 6.74
CA GLN A 47 11.75 6.32 7.70
C GLN A 47 12.88 5.82 8.63
N ASP A 48 12.84 4.56 9.06
CA ASP A 48 13.88 3.93 9.88
C ASP A 48 15.23 3.80 9.14
N LEU A 49 15.27 3.92 7.79
CA LEU A 49 16.53 4.01 7.03
C LEU A 49 17.23 5.35 7.24
N GLY A 50 16.53 6.35 7.78
CA GLY A 50 16.98 7.74 7.84
C GLY A 50 16.90 8.45 6.50
N SER A 51 16.99 9.78 6.51
CA SER A 51 17.02 10.57 5.28
C SER A 51 18.45 10.78 4.80
N PRO A 52 18.72 10.75 3.48
CA PRO A 52 20.02 11.14 2.93
C PRO A 52 20.40 12.56 3.38
N GLN A 53 21.57 12.71 3.98
CA GLN A 53 22.06 14.01 4.45
C GLN A 53 22.90 14.72 3.36
N SER A 54 23.34 13.98 2.37
CA SER A 54 24.12 14.46 1.25
C SER A 54 23.80 13.67 -0.03
N PRO A 55 24.13 14.20 -1.22
CA PRO A 55 23.99 13.44 -2.46
C PRO A 55 24.72 12.09 -2.45
N ALA A 56 25.81 11.97 -1.70
CA ALA A 56 26.57 10.73 -1.57
C ALA A 56 25.80 9.60 -0.84
N ASP A 57 24.80 9.95 -0.03
CA ASP A 57 23.99 8.98 0.73
C ASP A 57 22.83 8.41 -0.10
N ILE A 58 22.44 9.11 -1.17
CA ILE A 58 21.28 8.73 -2.02
C ILE A 58 21.40 7.31 -2.55
N PRO A 59 22.53 6.85 -3.10
CA PRO A 59 22.63 5.49 -3.64
C PRO A 59 22.34 4.41 -2.60
N ALA A 60 22.90 4.56 -1.40
CA ALA A 60 22.69 3.59 -0.31
C ALA A 60 21.25 3.60 0.22
N PHE A 61 20.62 4.77 0.26
CA PHE A 61 19.21 4.91 0.63
C PHE A 61 18.29 4.22 -0.39
N VAL A 62 18.48 4.49 -1.68
CA VAL A 62 17.69 3.90 -2.76
C VAL A 62 17.87 2.38 -2.82
N GLU A 63 19.10 1.87 -2.67
CA GLU A 63 19.39 0.44 -2.65
C GLU A 63 18.62 -0.30 -1.54
N LYS A 64 18.47 0.32 -0.37
CA LYS A 64 17.71 -0.23 0.76
C LYS A 64 16.20 0.01 0.63
N GLY A 65 15.79 1.14 0.07
CA GLY A 65 14.40 1.55 -0.04
C GLY A 65 13.62 0.75 -1.09
N ILE A 66 14.17 0.54 -2.28
CA ILE A 66 13.50 -0.19 -3.37
C ILE A 66 12.98 -1.57 -2.95
N PRO A 67 13.75 -2.42 -2.24
CA PRO A 67 13.22 -3.70 -1.75
C PRO A 67 12.03 -3.54 -0.82
N LEU A 68 11.99 -2.50 0.01
CA LEU A 68 10.87 -2.22 0.91
C LEU A 68 9.63 -1.81 0.13
N ILE A 69 9.76 -0.93 -0.86
CA ILE A 69 8.67 -0.53 -1.76
C ILE A 69 8.09 -1.78 -2.44
N ARG A 70 8.94 -2.62 -3.04
CA ARG A 70 8.50 -3.86 -3.70
C ARG A 70 7.78 -4.82 -2.77
N GLN A 71 8.25 -4.97 -1.53
CA GLN A 71 7.58 -5.79 -0.52
C GLN A 71 6.22 -5.20 -0.15
N GLY A 72 6.12 -3.88 0.03
CA GLY A 72 4.87 -3.19 0.29
C GLY A 72 3.86 -3.39 -0.84
N VAL A 73 4.28 -3.18 -2.08
CA VAL A 73 3.44 -3.42 -3.26
C VAL A 73 2.99 -4.88 -3.34
N ALA A 74 3.87 -5.83 -3.05
CA ALA A 74 3.52 -7.26 -3.07
C ALA A 74 2.46 -7.61 -1.99
N GLU A 75 2.57 -7.05 -0.78
CA GLU A 75 1.56 -7.23 0.26
C GLU A 75 0.22 -6.55 -0.11
N LEU A 76 0.27 -5.36 -0.71
CA LEU A 76 -0.91 -4.67 -1.22
C LEU A 76 -1.59 -5.49 -2.33
N ARG A 77 -0.84 -6.02 -3.29
CA ARG A 77 -1.38 -6.89 -4.36
C ARG A 77 -2.04 -8.18 -3.85
N ALA A 78 -1.69 -8.65 -2.66
CA ALA A 78 -2.33 -9.81 -2.04
C ALA A 78 -3.75 -9.50 -1.50
N LEU A 79 -4.10 -8.24 -1.31
CA LEU A 79 -5.44 -7.83 -0.93
C LEU A 79 -6.41 -8.05 -2.10
N LYS A 80 -7.65 -8.38 -1.75
CA LYS A 80 -8.75 -8.51 -2.72
C LYS A 80 -9.75 -7.36 -2.50
N PRO A 81 -9.53 -6.20 -3.10
CA PRO A 81 -10.40 -5.04 -2.89
C PRO A 81 -11.81 -5.29 -3.44
N PRO A 82 -12.79 -4.46 -3.08
CA PRO A 82 -14.10 -4.46 -3.72
C PRO A 82 -13.97 -4.31 -5.23
N ALA A 83 -14.89 -4.93 -6.00
CA ALA A 83 -14.81 -4.97 -7.45
C ALA A 83 -14.83 -3.56 -8.08
N GLU A 84 -15.59 -2.66 -7.48
CA GLU A 84 -15.79 -1.28 -7.96
C GLU A 84 -14.53 -0.40 -7.86
N VAL A 85 -13.53 -0.80 -7.03
CA VAL A 85 -12.28 -0.03 -6.89
C VAL A 85 -11.06 -0.79 -7.40
N GLN A 86 -11.22 -2.02 -7.90
CA GLN A 86 -10.12 -2.88 -8.33
C GLN A 86 -9.24 -2.22 -9.39
N GLU A 87 -9.83 -1.63 -10.42
CA GLU A 87 -9.08 -1.03 -11.53
C GLU A 87 -8.22 0.16 -11.08
N ASP A 88 -8.80 1.06 -10.28
CA ASP A 88 -8.06 2.19 -9.72
C ASP A 88 -6.93 1.71 -8.78
N TYR A 89 -7.20 0.66 -8.01
CA TYR A 89 -6.22 0.08 -7.10
C TYR A 89 -5.04 -0.56 -7.83
N ASP A 90 -5.32 -1.39 -8.82
CA ASP A 90 -4.29 -2.02 -9.64
C ASP A 90 -3.43 -0.96 -10.33
N ARG A 91 -4.07 0.09 -10.88
CA ARG A 91 -3.37 1.20 -11.50
C ARG A 91 -2.48 1.97 -10.52
N MET A 92 -2.95 2.22 -9.30
CA MET A 92 -2.13 2.85 -8.25
C MET A 92 -0.85 2.07 -8.00
N LEU A 93 -0.96 0.74 -7.84
CA LEU A 93 0.20 -0.13 -7.61
C LEU A 93 1.14 -0.18 -8.82
N ASP A 94 0.59 -0.19 -10.04
CA ASP A 94 1.38 -0.15 -11.28
C ASP A 94 2.17 1.17 -11.40
N GLU A 95 1.55 2.31 -11.08
CA GLU A 95 2.25 3.60 -11.10
C GLU A 95 3.36 3.65 -10.03
N THR A 96 3.11 3.13 -8.83
CA THR A 96 4.16 3.00 -7.80
C THR A 96 5.36 2.18 -8.31
N GLU A 97 5.11 1.06 -9.00
CA GLU A 97 6.20 0.25 -9.58
C GLU A 97 6.92 0.95 -10.73
N LYS A 98 6.23 1.77 -11.52
CA LYS A 98 6.82 2.56 -12.62
C LYS A 98 7.78 3.64 -12.12
N ALA A 99 7.63 4.14 -10.90
CA ALA A 99 8.54 5.10 -10.30
C ALA A 99 9.90 4.49 -9.90
N ILE A 100 9.97 3.16 -9.69
CA ILE A 100 11.21 2.49 -9.25
C ILE A 100 12.40 2.71 -10.19
N PRO A 101 12.29 2.58 -11.54
CA PRO A 101 13.39 2.86 -12.45
C PRO A 101 13.92 4.29 -12.35
N ALA A 102 13.06 5.28 -12.12
CA ALA A 102 13.49 6.66 -11.93
C ALA A 102 14.31 6.81 -10.63
N ALA A 103 13.90 6.16 -9.53
CA ALA A 103 14.69 6.13 -8.30
C ALA A 103 16.08 5.50 -8.51
N GLN A 104 16.19 4.44 -9.32
CA GLN A 104 17.48 3.85 -9.68
C GLN A 104 18.35 4.81 -10.49
N LYS A 105 17.78 5.54 -11.46
CA LYS A 105 18.49 6.56 -12.23
C LYS A 105 19.01 7.69 -11.33
N ILE A 106 18.20 8.13 -10.35
CA ILE A 106 18.62 9.12 -9.35
C ILE A 106 19.86 8.62 -8.60
N ALA A 107 19.85 7.38 -8.13
CA ALA A 107 20.99 6.79 -7.42
C ALA A 107 22.25 6.70 -8.31
N ASP A 108 22.09 6.31 -9.56
CA ASP A 108 23.22 6.17 -10.50
C ASP A 108 23.80 7.53 -10.92
N ALA A 109 22.96 8.56 -11.08
CA ALA A 109 23.38 9.92 -11.33
C ALA A 109 24.10 10.52 -10.10
N ALA A 110 23.58 10.26 -8.89
CA ALA A 110 24.21 10.71 -7.65
C ALA A 110 25.60 10.10 -7.46
N LYS A 111 25.82 8.81 -7.78
CA LYS A 111 27.15 8.17 -7.77
C LYS A 111 28.16 8.89 -8.67
N LYS A 112 27.67 9.50 -9.75
CA LYS A 112 28.50 10.23 -10.73
C LYS A 112 28.63 11.72 -10.39
N ASN A 113 28.00 12.19 -9.33
CA ASN A 113 27.86 13.61 -9.01
C ASN A 113 27.22 14.43 -10.16
N ASP A 114 26.33 13.80 -10.93
CA ASP A 114 25.63 14.43 -12.06
C ASP A 114 24.27 14.99 -11.57
N ALA A 115 24.31 16.24 -11.10
CA ALA A 115 23.12 16.93 -10.59
C ALA A 115 22.06 17.15 -11.68
N ALA A 116 22.46 17.30 -12.95
CA ALA A 116 21.52 17.50 -14.05
C ALA A 116 20.72 16.20 -14.31
N ALA A 117 21.42 15.06 -14.37
CA ALA A 117 20.78 13.77 -14.53
C ALA A 117 19.90 13.39 -13.33
N VAL A 118 20.26 13.79 -12.08
CA VAL A 118 19.39 13.63 -10.92
C VAL A 118 18.07 14.38 -11.11
N GLN A 119 18.13 15.67 -11.54
CA GLN A 119 16.92 16.47 -11.75
C GLN A 119 16.03 15.92 -12.87
N GLU A 120 16.62 15.38 -13.94
CA GLU A 120 15.89 14.74 -15.02
C GLU A 120 15.18 13.46 -14.54
N ALA A 121 15.87 12.62 -13.79
CA ALA A 121 15.30 11.40 -13.26
C ALA A 121 14.16 11.67 -12.23
N ILE A 122 14.28 12.72 -11.42
CA ILE A 122 13.19 13.17 -10.52
C ILE A 122 11.95 13.53 -11.34
N LYS A 123 12.09 14.32 -12.40
CA LYS A 123 10.95 14.71 -13.27
C LYS A 123 10.32 13.49 -13.95
N GLU A 124 11.12 12.51 -14.33
CA GLU A 124 10.64 11.27 -14.95
C GLU A 124 9.79 10.44 -13.98
N GLY A 125 10.18 10.35 -12.70
CA GLY A 125 9.43 9.64 -11.68
C GLY A 125 8.16 10.38 -11.23
N GLN A 126 8.19 11.70 -11.19
CA GLN A 126 7.18 12.56 -10.60
C GLN A 126 5.77 12.34 -11.17
N GLN A 127 5.65 12.11 -12.48
CA GLN A 127 4.34 11.86 -13.10
C GLN A 127 3.67 10.58 -12.58
N SER A 128 4.44 9.53 -12.35
CA SER A 128 3.93 8.25 -11.81
C SER A 128 3.59 8.40 -10.33
N ASP A 129 4.42 9.10 -9.57
CA ASP A 129 4.16 9.39 -8.16
C ASP A 129 2.88 10.21 -7.99
N ASP A 130 2.73 11.34 -8.71
CA ASP A 130 1.53 12.18 -8.68
C ASP A 130 0.26 11.38 -9.05
N THR A 131 0.38 10.46 -10.01
CA THR A 131 -0.75 9.62 -10.42
C THR A 131 -1.11 8.60 -9.34
N SER A 132 -0.12 7.96 -8.74
CA SER A 132 -0.31 7.02 -7.62
C SER A 132 -0.97 7.72 -6.43
N ASP A 133 -0.50 8.89 -6.05
CA ASP A 133 -1.03 9.68 -4.93
C ASP A 133 -2.47 10.13 -5.17
N ALA A 134 -2.78 10.60 -6.37
CA ALA A 134 -4.15 10.95 -6.76
C ALA A 134 -5.10 9.75 -6.67
N LEU A 135 -4.64 8.56 -7.07
CA LEU A 135 -5.41 7.32 -6.96
C LEU A 135 -5.55 6.87 -5.50
N ALA A 136 -4.51 6.94 -4.69
CA ALA A 136 -4.57 6.65 -3.27
C ALA A 136 -5.59 7.54 -2.56
N THR A 137 -5.57 8.84 -2.84
CA THR A 137 -6.54 9.81 -2.31
C THR A 137 -7.97 9.48 -2.75
N LYS A 138 -8.20 9.16 -4.04
CA LYS A 138 -9.49 8.74 -4.56
C LYS A 138 -10.04 7.51 -3.85
N LEU A 139 -9.18 6.55 -3.55
CA LEU A 139 -9.48 5.30 -2.85
C LEU A 139 -9.63 5.49 -1.32
N LYS A 140 -9.30 6.67 -0.79
CA LYS A 140 -9.21 6.97 0.65
C LYS A 140 -8.18 6.08 1.36
N LEU A 141 -7.05 5.92 0.70
CA LEU A 141 -5.86 5.26 1.23
C LEU A 141 -4.84 6.31 1.66
N ASP A 142 -5.22 7.14 2.61
CA ASP A 142 -4.49 8.35 3.02
C ASP A 142 -3.06 8.05 3.51
N ARG A 143 -2.82 6.83 3.99
CA ARG A 143 -1.47 6.39 4.40
C ARG A 143 -0.61 5.87 3.23
N CYS A 144 -1.19 5.73 2.05
CA CYS A 144 -0.50 5.32 0.84
C CYS A 144 -0.18 6.51 -0.08
N ALA A 145 -0.77 7.69 0.15
CA ALA A 145 -0.40 8.92 -0.51
C ALA A 145 0.84 9.54 0.17
N ALA A 146 1.70 10.19 -0.59
CA ALA A 146 2.79 10.99 -0.02
C ALA A 146 2.23 12.21 0.73
N ASP A 147 2.85 12.58 1.88
CA ASP A 147 2.54 13.78 2.65
C ASP A 147 3.14 15.04 1.98
#